data_84f725deb4badb0e3964a3d2ea86244b
#
_entry.id   84f725deb4badb0e3964a3d2ea86244b
#
_cell.length_a   1.000
_cell.length_b   1.000
_cell.length_c   1.000
_cell.angle_alpha   90.00
_cell.angle_beta   90.00
_cell.angle_gamma   90.00
#
_symmetry.space_group_name_H-M   'P 1'
#
loop_
_entity.id
_entity.type
_entity.pdbx_description
1 polymer ?
#
loop_
_entity_poly.entity_id
_entity_poly.type
_entity_poly.pdbx_seq_one_letter_code
_entity_poly.pdbx_strand_id
1 'polypeptide(L)'
;MGCGPRAVSSKLYSSSSSMPSKTTKREEEKEENDDDDDDGVVVARLPTPIVVRHRFVNEDGTTTPIETVRDAVRWAKDTEEGGGATKTFDQTVEMSIRLGVNPKRSDMIVRGTCNLPNGTGKKFYVLAFAEKEEDRELAKHAGADAVGGEELIERIKNGSFEDLNKVNVCVATPGIVPKLKSSGLARTLGPKGLMPNPKVGTLTAEVGKAVRDAKSGGRVEYRAEKNAIVHAGIGKTSFEDDAIVENASCLMASVLKNRPKGKGAPAMSNYIKKVYLSTTMSKGSRRMNVKELIKLAEEFDQRKKSSEENTEEES
;
A
#
# COMPACT_ATOMS: atom_id res chain seq x y z
N MET A 1 -22.01 57.55 -35.64
CA MET A 1 -20.54 57.45 -35.56
C MET A 1 -20.28 56.05 -35.06
N GLY A 2 -20.04 55.06 -35.81
CA GLY A 2 -19.25 54.79 -36.99
C GLY A 2 -17.91 54.23 -36.57
N CYS A 3 -17.77 52.91 -36.50
CA CYS A 3 -16.59 52.19 -36.92
C CYS A 3 -16.81 50.70 -36.90
N GLY A 4 -16.68 50.12 -38.05
CA GLY A 4 -16.95 48.76 -38.41
C GLY A 4 -15.74 47.81 -38.23
N PRO A 5 -15.88 46.55 -38.66
CA PRO A 5 -14.98 45.41 -38.33
C PRO A 5 -13.84 45.29 -39.33
N ARG A 6 -12.66 44.86 -38.82
CA ARG A 6 -11.53 44.47 -39.66
C ARG A 6 -11.44 42.94 -39.77
N ALA A 7 -11.60 42.47 -40.98
CA ALA A 7 -11.25 41.14 -41.43
C ALA A 7 -9.75 41.02 -41.70
N VAL A 8 -9.13 39.88 -41.33
CA VAL A 8 -7.81 39.45 -41.83
C VAL A 8 -7.86 37.93 -42.04
N SER A 9 -8.05 37.55 -43.25
CA SER A 9 -7.16 36.91 -44.22
C SER A 9 -6.55 35.57 -43.83
N SER A 10 -7.09 34.54 -44.48
CA SER A 10 -6.57 33.20 -44.64
C SER A 10 -5.25 33.16 -45.41
N LYS A 11 -4.26 32.34 -44.98
CA LYS A 11 -3.22 31.82 -45.84
C LYS A 11 -3.14 30.29 -45.69
N LEU A 12 -3.61 29.66 -46.76
CA LEU A 12 -3.33 28.30 -47.16
C LEU A 12 -1.84 28.18 -47.54
N TYR A 13 -1.17 27.18 -47.00
CA TYR A 13 0.07 26.67 -47.55
C TYR A 13 -0.06 25.15 -47.75
N SER A 14 -0.24 24.76 -48.97
CA SER A 14 -0.06 23.42 -49.49
C SER A 14 1.42 23.28 -49.90
N SER A 15 2.09 22.24 -49.46
CA SER A 15 3.23 21.69 -50.16
C SER A 15 3.33 20.18 -49.93
N SER A 16 3.06 19.49 -51.02
CA SER A 16 3.37 18.10 -51.27
C SER A 16 4.89 17.92 -51.45
N SER A 17 5.49 16.92 -50.83
CA SER A 17 6.71 16.32 -51.35
C SER A 17 6.83 14.85 -50.96
N SER A 18 6.81 14.07 -51.97
CA SER A 18 7.19 12.70 -52.30
C SER A 18 8.30 12.06 -51.45
N MET A 19 8.05 10.76 -51.17
CA MET A 19 9.05 9.77 -50.75
C MET A 19 10.15 9.53 -51.79
N PRO A 20 11.29 8.99 -51.37
CA PRO A 20 11.88 7.88 -52.06
C PRO A 20 12.13 6.65 -51.20
N SER A 21 11.72 5.51 -51.75
CA SER A 21 12.08 4.16 -51.36
C SER A 21 13.60 3.93 -51.54
N LYS A 22 14.26 3.37 -50.53
CA LYS A 22 15.56 2.70 -50.67
C LYS A 22 15.51 1.29 -50.08
N THR A 23 15.45 0.36 -50.96
CA THR A 23 15.87 -1.04 -50.85
C THR A 23 17.37 -1.10 -50.55
N THR A 24 17.79 -1.76 -49.52
CA THR A 24 19.18 -2.18 -49.36
C THR A 24 19.23 -3.65 -48.93
N LYS A 25 20.06 -4.31 -49.66
CA LYS A 25 20.40 -5.72 -49.75
C LYS A 25 20.89 -6.29 -48.43
N ARG A 26 20.50 -7.54 -48.24
CA ARG A 26 20.97 -8.54 -47.30
C ARG A 26 22.36 -8.98 -47.73
N GLU A 27 23.37 -8.79 -46.93
CA GLU A 27 24.66 -9.46 -47.01
C GLU A 27 24.72 -10.54 -45.95
N GLU A 28 24.91 -11.78 -46.38
CA GLU A 28 25.20 -12.95 -45.59
C GLU A 28 26.70 -12.93 -45.29
N GLU A 29 27.09 -12.81 -44.05
CA GLU A 29 28.43 -13.16 -43.59
C GLU A 29 28.39 -14.51 -42.89
N LYS A 30 29.16 -15.43 -43.46
CA LYS A 30 29.56 -16.72 -42.91
C LYS A 30 30.69 -16.45 -41.91
N GLU A 31 30.53 -16.87 -40.70
CA GLU A 31 31.66 -17.06 -39.78
C GLU A 31 31.92 -18.54 -39.54
N GLU A 32 33.21 -18.84 -39.68
CA GLU A 32 33.83 -20.15 -39.66
C GLU A 32 33.85 -20.70 -38.21
N ASN A 33 33.75 -22.03 -38.14
CA ASN A 33 33.96 -22.83 -36.97
C ASN A 33 35.45 -22.84 -36.58
N ASP A 34 35.73 -22.54 -35.33
CA ASP A 34 36.93 -22.99 -34.66
C ASP A 34 36.52 -23.99 -33.56
N ASP A 35 36.86 -25.24 -33.83
CA ASP A 35 36.78 -26.36 -32.92
C ASP A 35 37.96 -26.24 -31.94
N ASP A 36 37.68 -25.93 -30.67
CA ASP A 36 38.62 -26.17 -29.58
C ASP A 36 38.02 -27.20 -28.62
N ASP A 37 38.57 -28.39 -28.65
CA ASP A 37 38.35 -29.46 -27.70
C ASP A 37 38.84 -29.04 -26.29
N ASP A 38 37.94 -28.84 -25.33
CA ASP A 38 38.27 -28.78 -23.92
C ASP A 38 37.40 -29.79 -23.13
N ASP A 39 38.07 -30.83 -22.64
CA ASP A 39 37.52 -31.86 -21.75
C ASP A 39 37.08 -31.26 -20.43
N GLY A 40 35.88 -30.69 -20.37
CA GLY A 40 35.31 -30.05 -19.20
C GLY A 40 34.06 -30.79 -18.68
N VAL A 41 34.20 -31.38 -17.52
CA VAL A 41 33.19 -31.91 -16.59
C VAL A 41 31.76 -31.44 -16.89
N VAL A 42 30.90 -32.36 -17.34
CA VAL A 42 29.46 -32.12 -17.52
C VAL A 42 28.79 -31.92 -16.14
N VAL A 43 28.78 -30.68 -15.68
CA VAL A 43 27.88 -30.27 -14.61
C VAL A 43 26.48 -30.20 -15.21
N ALA A 44 25.62 -31.17 -14.88
CA ALA A 44 24.23 -31.18 -15.26
C ALA A 44 23.56 -29.87 -14.76
N ARG A 45 23.39 -28.90 -15.65
CA ARG A 45 22.60 -27.72 -15.39
C ARG A 45 21.17 -28.17 -15.16
N LEU A 46 20.72 -28.09 -13.91
CA LEU A 46 19.30 -28.23 -13.57
C LEU A 46 18.49 -27.28 -14.47
N PRO A 47 17.39 -27.75 -15.08
CA PRO A 47 16.59 -26.91 -15.93
C PRO A 47 16.12 -25.71 -15.12
N THR A 48 16.50 -24.52 -15.54
CA THR A 48 15.96 -23.29 -14.99
C THR A 48 14.42 -23.35 -15.08
N PRO A 49 13.68 -23.09 -14.00
CA PRO A 49 12.22 -23.16 -14.06
C PRO A 49 11.75 -22.22 -15.17
N ILE A 50 10.97 -22.77 -16.11
CA ILE A 50 10.35 -22.00 -17.18
C ILE A 50 9.39 -21.04 -16.53
N VAL A 51 9.81 -19.78 -16.37
CA VAL A 51 8.93 -18.71 -15.91
C VAL A 51 7.93 -18.45 -17.03
N VAL A 52 6.76 -19.05 -16.92
CA VAL A 52 5.64 -18.78 -17.83
C VAL A 52 5.16 -17.35 -17.58
N ARG A 53 5.71 -16.41 -18.32
CA ARG A 53 5.27 -15.01 -18.27
C ARG A 53 3.92 -14.90 -18.98
N HIS A 54 2.84 -14.92 -18.22
CA HIS A 54 1.52 -14.62 -18.75
C HIS A 54 1.46 -13.13 -19.13
N ARG A 55 1.47 -12.86 -20.43
CA ARG A 55 1.26 -11.51 -20.98
C ARG A 55 -0.25 -11.25 -21.06
N PHE A 56 -0.74 -10.30 -20.28
CA PHE A 56 -2.08 -9.76 -20.48
C PHE A 56 -1.97 -8.41 -21.19
N VAL A 57 -2.76 -8.25 -22.24
CA VAL A 57 -2.88 -7.00 -22.98
C VAL A 57 -3.77 -6.06 -22.18
N ASN A 58 -3.29 -4.86 -21.86
CA ASN A 58 -4.11 -3.81 -21.25
C ASN A 58 -5.09 -3.26 -22.30
N GLU A 59 -6.13 -2.55 -21.84
CA GLU A 59 -7.06 -1.84 -22.75
C GLU A 59 -6.34 -0.85 -23.68
N ASP A 60 -5.14 -0.39 -23.32
CA ASP A 60 -4.27 0.52 -24.08
C ASP A 60 -3.28 -0.23 -25.03
N GLY A 61 -3.43 -1.52 -25.22
CA GLY A 61 -2.54 -2.33 -26.10
C GLY A 61 -1.14 -2.60 -25.53
N THR A 62 -0.79 -2.06 -24.36
CA THR A 62 0.49 -2.30 -23.70
C THR A 62 0.43 -3.56 -22.84
N THR A 63 1.37 -4.48 -23.04
CA THR A 63 1.47 -5.71 -22.26
C THR A 63 2.36 -5.51 -21.05
N THR A 64 1.79 -5.34 -19.84
CA THR A 64 2.58 -5.48 -18.62
C THR A 64 2.66 -6.95 -18.25
N PRO A 65 3.85 -7.51 -18.03
CA PRO A 65 3.99 -8.88 -17.56
C PRO A 65 3.30 -9.01 -16.20
N ILE A 66 2.53 -10.09 -15.99
CA ILE A 66 2.03 -10.43 -14.67
C ILE A 66 3.11 -11.27 -14.03
N GLU A 67 3.61 -10.78 -12.90
CA GLU A 67 4.68 -11.43 -12.15
C GLU A 67 4.08 -12.19 -10.96
N THR A 68 4.78 -13.22 -10.51
CA THR A 68 4.46 -13.83 -9.21
C THR A 68 4.64 -12.79 -8.11
N VAL A 69 4.01 -12.99 -6.96
CA VAL A 69 4.14 -12.05 -5.84
C VAL A 69 5.61 -11.93 -5.40
N ARG A 70 6.34 -13.05 -5.39
CA ARG A 70 7.77 -13.08 -5.02
C ARG A 70 8.66 -12.38 -6.04
N ASP A 71 8.42 -12.55 -7.33
CA ASP A 71 9.21 -11.89 -8.38
C ASP A 71 9.01 -10.38 -8.35
N ALA A 72 7.78 -9.91 -8.10
CA ALA A 72 7.50 -8.49 -7.92
C ALA A 72 8.21 -7.89 -6.70
N VAL A 73 8.29 -8.64 -5.59
CA VAL A 73 9.02 -8.22 -4.38
C VAL A 73 10.52 -8.15 -4.65
N ARG A 74 11.10 -9.14 -5.32
CA ARG A 74 12.53 -9.13 -5.71
C ARG A 74 12.83 -7.96 -6.64
N TRP A 75 11.97 -7.73 -7.65
CA TRP A 75 12.12 -6.55 -8.49
C TRP A 75 12.15 -5.25 -7.70
N ALA A 76 11.26 -5.10 -6.71
CA ALA A 76 11.19 -3.91 -5.88
C ALA A 76 12.48 -3.67 -5.07
N LYS A 77 13.19 -4.75 -4.69
CA LYS A 77 14.40 -4.70 -3.85
C LYS A 77 15.69 -4.59 -4.66
N ASP A 78 15.82 -5.32 -5.76
CA ASP A 78 17.12 -5.60 -6.38
C ASP A 78 17.40 -4.77 -7.63
N THR A 79 16.39 -4.17 -8.25
CA THR A 79 16.57 -3.51 -9.53
C THR A 79 16.75 -2.00 -9.41
N GLU A 80 17.56 -1.42 -10.31
CA GLU A 80 17.63 0.03 -10.48
C GLU A 80 16.28 0.64 -10.86
N GLU A 81 15.43 -0.12 -11.55
CA GLU A 81 14.05 0.25 -11.89
C GLU A 81 13.13 0.20 -10.67
N GLY A 82 13.29 -0.78 -9.80
CA GLY A 82 12.56 -0.94 -8.55
C GLY A 82 12.97 0.06 -7.48
N GLY A 83 14.14 0.71 -7.67
CA GLY A 83 14.66 1.71 -6.73
C GLY A 83 15.41 1.12 -5.54
N GLY A 84 15.49 -0.22 -5.40
CA GLY A 84 16.23 -0.88 -4.32
C GLY A 84 17.73 -0.60 -4.34
N ALA A 85 18.28 -0.32 -5.52
CA ALA A 85 19.71 -0.01 -5.70
C ALA A 85 20.10 1.43 -5.23
N THR A 86 19.16 2.33 -5.03
CA THR A 86 19.45 3.67 -4.51
C THR A 86 19.64 3.62 -3.00
N LYS A 87 20.89 3.50 -2.59
CA LYS A 87 21.34 3.24 -1.20
C LYS A 87 21.24 4.43 -0.23
N THR A 88 20.60 5.53 -0.60
CA THR A 88 20.56 6.73 0.25
C THR A 88 19.58 6.63 1.43
N PHE A 89 18.51 5.85 1.30
CA PHE A 89 17.56 5.59 2.38
C PHE A 89 16.78 4.29 2.16
N ASP A 90 16.24 3.73 3.23
CA ASP A 90 15.41 2.53 3.20
C ASP A 90 13.99 2.86 2.70
N GLN A 91 13.69 2.46 1.47
CA GLN A 91 12.46 2.81 0.78
C GLN A 91 11.27 2.02 1.31
N THR A 92 10.09 2.62 1.22
CA THR A 92 8.84 1.93 1.54
C THR A 92 8.34 1.17 0.32
N VAL A 93 8.00 -0.10 0.52
CA VAL A 93 7.29 -0.92 -0.46
C VAL A 93 5.80 -0.67 -0.31
N GLU A 94 5.14 -0.25 -1.38
CA GLU A 94 3.73 0.12 -1.40
C GLU A 94 2.95 -0.80 -2.34
N MET A 95 1.76 -1.20 -1.89
CA MET A 95 0.83 -1.98 -2.68
C MET A 95 -0.39 -1.14 -3.06
N SER A 96 -0.73 -1.14 -4.36
CA SER A 96 -1.89 -0.45 -4.90
C SER A 96 -2.90 -1.48 -5.41
N ILE A 97 -4.10 -1.49 -4.84
CA ILE A 97 -5.16 -2.44 -5.16
C ILE A 97 -6.30 -1.71 -5.84
N ARG A 98 -6.55 -1.99 -7.12
CA ARG A 98 -7.69 -1.46 -7.85
C ARG A 98 -8.91 -2.34 -7.63
N LEU A 99 -9.93 -1.76 -7.03
CA LEU A 99 -11.19 -2.43 -6.72
C LEU A 99 -12.23 -2.26 -7.83
N GLY A 100 -13.17 -3.18 -7.92
CA GLY A 100 -14.31 -3.13 -8.83
C GLY A 100 -15.55 -2.46 -8.22
N VAL A 101 -15.40 -1.58 -7.24
CA VAL A 101 -16.49 -0.87 -6.56
C VAL A 101 -16.78 0.47 -7.20
N ASN A 102 -17.99 1.00 -7.01
CA ASN A 102 -18.33 2.35 -7.43
C ASN A 102 -18.02 3.35 -6.29
N PRO A 103 -16.96 4.17 -6.41
CA PRO A 103 -16.52 5.06 -5.35
C PRO A 103 -17.45 6.25 -5.08
N LYS A 104 -18.41 6.52 -5.97
CA LYS A 104 -19.40 7.61 -5.81
C LYS A 104 -20.47 7.27 -4.76
N ARG A 105 -20.65 5.99 -4.47
CA ARG A 105 -21.65 5.53 -3.49
C ARG A 105 -21.00 5.40 -2.13
N SER A 106 -21.56 6.05 -1.12
CA SER A 106 -21.05 6.04 0.25
C SER A 106 -21.09 4.66 0.93
N ASP A 107 -22.03 3.79 0.50
CA ASP A 107 -22.18 2.40 0.95
C ASP A 107 -21.13 1.44 0.35
N MET A 108 -20.46 1.87 -0.74
CA MET A 108 -19.44 1.09 -1.44
C MET A 108 -18.00 1.51 -1.09
N ILE A 109 -17.82 2.47 -0.19
CA ILE A 109 -16.49 2.91 0.22
C ILE A 109 -15.84 1.85 1.09
N VAL A 110 -14.76 1.26 0.58
CA VAL A 110 -13.93 0.30 1.30
C VAL A 110 -12.93 1.05 2.18
N ARG A 111 -12.97 0.78 3.46
CA ARG A 111 -12.02 1.31 4.45
C ARG A 111 -11.85 0.33 5.59
N GLY A 112 -10.67 0.27 6.13
CA GLY A 112 -10.38 -0.60 7.26
C GLY A 112 -8.98 -0.38 7.81
N THR A 113 -8.65 -1.20 8.77
CA THR A 113 -7.31 -1.30 9.33
C THR A 113 -6.85 -2.74 9.25
N CYS A 114 -5.55 -2.92 9.03
CA CYS A 114 -4.89 -4.20 9.05
C CYS A 114 -3.70 -4.10 10.01
N ASN A 115 -3.51 -5.11 10.85
CA ASN A 115 -2.30 -5.25 11.65
C ASN A 115 -1.37 -6.21 10.91
N LEU A 116 -0.32 -5.65 10.32
CA LEU A 116 0.69 -6.41 9.59
C LEU A 116 1.56 -7.19 10.58
N PRO A 117 1.81 -8.49 10.36
CA PRO A 117 2.58 -9.31 11.28
C PRO A 117 4.02 -8.82 11.44
N ASN A 118 4.65 -8.40 10.36
CA ASN A 118 6.06 -7.96 10.36
C ASN A 118 6.21 -6.43 10.49
N GLY A 119 5.10 -5.70 10.77
CA GLY A 119 5.10 -4.25 10.85
C GLY A 119 5.35 -3.55 9.51
N THR A 120 5.43 -2.23 9.55
CA THR A 120 5.73 -1.38 8.37
C THR A 120 7.17 -0.82 8.40
N GLY A 121 7.93 -1.07 9.47
CA GLY A 121 9.24 -0.46 9.71
C GLY A 121 9.20 1.04 10.05
N LYS A 122 8.02 1.61 10.28
CA LYS A 122 7.87 3.00 10.73
C LYS A 122 7.75 3.06 12.24
N LYS A 123 8.47 3.99 12.88
CA LYS A 123 8.29 4.29 14.29
C LYS A 123 7.15 5.29 14.43
N PHE A 124 6.09 4.90 15.13
CA PHE A 124 4.94 5.78 15.37
C PHE A 124 5.08 6.50 16.71
N TYR A 125 4.75 7.79 16.69
CA TYR A 125 4.56 8.60 17.89
C TYR A 125 3.10 8.47 18.33
N VAL A 126 2.87 7.83 19.47
CA VAL A 126 1.54 7.47 19.94
C VAL A 126 1.14 8.40 21.08
N LEU A 127 0.00 9.08 20.90
CA LEU A 127 -0.64 9.94 21.88
C LEU A 127 -1.83 9.20 22.51
N ALA A 128 -1.87 9.07 23.82
CA ALA A 128 -2.95 8.41 24.53
C ALA A 128 -3.76 9.39 25.41
N PHE A 129 -5.07 9.41 25.19
CA PHE A 129 -6.02 10.16 26.02
C PHE A 129 -6.78 9.19 26.92
N ALA A 130 -6.56 9.29 28.22
CA ALA A 130 -7.27 8.48 29.20
C ALA A 130 -7.82 9.34 30.34
N GLU A 131 -9.05 9.03 30.76
CA GLU A 131 -9.71 9.73 31.85
C GLU A 131 -9.21 9.24 33.22
N LYS A 132 -9.13 7.91 33.39
CA LYS A 132 -8.66 7.28 34.61
C LYS A 132 -7.14 7.25 34.71
N GLU A 133 -6.61 7.38 35.92
CA GLU A 133 -5.15 7.31 36.13
C GLU A 133 -4.61 5.91 35.84
N GLU A 134 -5.36 4.85 36.15
CA GLU A 134 -5.00 3.46 35.85
C GLU A 134 -4.76 3.25 34.35
N ASP A 135 -5.66 3.79 33.50
CA ASP A 135 -5.53 3.70 32.03
C ASP A 135 -4.32 4.52 31.53
N ARG A 136 -3.99 5.62 32.21
CA ARG A 136 -2.80 6.43 31.88
C ARG A 136 -1.50 5.69 32.19
N GLU A 137 -1.45 5.01 33.33
CA GLU A 137 -0.29 4.19 33.70
C GLU A 137 -0.14 3.02 32.73
N LEU A 138 -1.23 2.32 32.41
CA LEU A 138 -1.22 1.25 31.41
C LEU A 138 -0.74 1.74 30.06
N ALA A 139 -1.15 2.94 29.63
CA ALA A 139 -0.68 3.53 28.38
C ALA A 139 0.82 3.87 28.41
N LYS A 140 1.33 4.40 29.54
CA LYS A 140 2.77 4.67 29.74
C LYS A 140 3.59 3.37 29.70
N HIS A 141 3.15 2.35 30.42
CA HIS A 141 3.80 1.03 30.40
C HIS A 141 3.77 0.36 29.02
N ALA A 142 2.72 0.61 28.25
CA ALA A 142 2.60 0.12 26.87
C ALA A 142 3.51 0.88 25.88
N GLY A 143 4.19 1.94 26.31
CA GLY A 143 5.15 2.70 25.49
C GLY A 143 4.54 3.88 24.74
N ALA A 144 3.43 4.46 25.17
CA ALA A 144 2.91 5.70 24.61
C ALA A 144 3.91 6.85 24.85
N ASP A 145 4.13 7.69 23.82
CA ASP A 145 5.09 8.81 23.90
C ASP A 145 4.53 9.99 24.69
N ALA A 146 3.23 10.21 24.60
CA ALA A 146 2.54 11.20 25.43
C ALA A 146 1.21 10.65 25.94
N VAL A 147 0.97 10.80 27.24
CA VAL A 147 -0.23 10.32 27.89
C VAL A 147 -0.80 11.45 28.74
N GLY A 148 -2.11 11.63 28.69
CA GLY A 148 -2.79 12.60 29.54
C GLY A 148 -4.31 12.55 29.45
N GLY A 149 -4.94 13.32 30.30
CA GLY A 149 -6.39 13.53 30.32
C GLY A 149 -6.78 14.91 29.82
N GLU A 150 -7.55 15.62 30.63
CA GLU A 150 -8.00 17.00 30.34
C GLU A 150 -6.82 17.98 30.22
N GLU A 151 -5.80 17.81 31.04
CA GLU A 151 -4.59 18.63 31.04
C GLU A 151 -3.90 18.61 29.66
N LEU A 152 -3.83 17.44 29.05
CA LEU A 152 -3.24 17.29 27.72
C LEU A 152 -4.11 17.95 26.65
N ILE A 153 -5.43 17.87 26.80
CA ILE A 153 -6.41 18.53 25.94
C ILE A 153 -6.19 20.05 25.96
N GLU A 154 -6.04 20.63 27.16
CA GLU A 154 -5.79 22.07 27.34
C GLU A 154 -4.42 22.49 26.79
N ARG A 155 -3.38 21.70 27.02
CA ARG A 155 -2.04 21.97 26.46
C ARG A 155 -2.04 22.01 24.95
N ILE A 156 -2.75 21.05 24.30
CA ILE A 156 -2.86 21.03 22.84
C ILE A 156 -3.68 22.22 22.33
N LYS A 157 -4.78 22.56 23.04
CA LYS A 157 -5.62 23.71 22.69
C LYS A 157 -4.88 25.03 22.76
N ASN A 158 -4.04 25.21 23.77
CA ASN A 158 -3.23 26.40 24.00
C ASN A 158 -1.97 26.44 23.11
N GLY A 159 -1.74 25.45 22.28
CA GLY A 159 -0.55 25.35 21.42
C GLY A 159 0.74 25.05 22.17
N SER A 160 0.67 24.71 23.46
CA SER A 160 1.85 24.40 24.30
C SER A 160 2.40 22.97 24.06
N PHE A 161 1.78 22.19 23.18
CA PHE A 161 2.23 20.87 22.81
C PHE A 161 2.94 20.91 21.46
N GLU A 162 4.25 21.04 21.48
CA GLU A 162 5.09 21.20 20.27
C GLU A 162 5.09 19.97 19.36
N ASP A 163 4.98 18.77 19.95
CA ASP A 163 5.10 17.52 19.24
C ASP A 163 3.84 17.08 18.47
N LEU A 164 2.77 17.88 18.42
CA LEU A 164 1.54 17.54 17.71
C LEU A 164 1.74 17.18 16.23
N ASN A 165 2.78 17.72 15.60
CA ASN A 165 3.12 17.42 14.21
C ASN A 165 3.84 16.06 14.05
N LYS A 166 4.43 15.55 15.12
CA LYS A 166 5.10 14.24 15.14
C LYS A 166 4.13 13.09 15.45
N VAL A 167 2.94 13.42 16.02
CA VAL A 167 1.93 12.41 16.37
C VAL A 167 1.41 11.73 15.13
N ASN A 168 1.48 10.40 15.12
CA ASN A 168 0.98 9.57 14.03
C ASN A 168 -0.34 8.90 14.38
N VAL A 169 -0.53 8.52 15.65
CA VAL A 169 -1.73 7.83 16.13
C VAL A 169 -2.19 8.41 17.46
N CYS A 170 -3.50 8.65 17.59
CA CYS A 170 -4.13 9.00 18.85
C CYS A 170 -5.05 7.86 19.29
N VAL A 171 -4.81 7.34 20.49
CA VAL A 171 -5.67 6.37 21.18
C VAL A 171 -6.45 7.08 22.27
N ALA A 172 -7.72 6.74 22.45
CA ALA A 172 -8.55 7.35 23.50
C ALA A 172 -9.49 6.35 24.18
N THR A 173 -9.77 6.59 25.46
CA THR A 173 -10.88 5.93 26.15
C THR A 173 -12.22 6.53 25.73
N PRO A 174 -13.33 5.75 25.73
CA PRO A 174 -14.64 6.26 25.34
C PRO A 174 -15.11 7.45 26.20
N GLY A 175 -14.77 7.48 27.49
CA GLY A 175 -15.18 8.55 28.43
C GLY A 175 -14.61 9.93 28.08
N ILE A 176 -13.42 10.01 27.46
CA ILE A 176 -12.77 11.30 27.18
C ILE A 176 -13.24 11.94 25.86
N VAL A 177 -13.93 11.19 24.99
CA VAL A 177 -14.37 11.67 23.66
C VAL A 177 -15.31 12.88 23.73
N PRO A 178 -16.31 12.92 24.63
CA PRO A 178 -17.16 14.12 24.78
C PRO A 178 -16.32 15.37 25.07
N LYS A 179 -15.31 15.24 25.95
CA LYS A 179 -14.40 16.32 26.35
C LYS A 179 -13.51 16.77 25.19
N LEU A 180 -13.01 15.83 24.37
CA LEU A 180 -12.28 16.13 23.14
C LEU A 180 -13.11 16.89 22.10
N LYS A 181 -14.41 16.58 22.00
CA LYS A 181 -15.32 17.28 21.09
C LYS A 181 -15.68 18.68 21.60
N SER A 182 -15.98 18.82 22.89
CA SER A 182 -16.36 20.09 23.52
C SER A 182 -15.20 21.10 23.55
N SER A 183 -13.95 20.63 23.70
CA SER A 183 -12.75 21.48 23.68
C SER A 183 -12.44 22.07 22.31
N GLY A 184 -13.10 21.60 21.24
CA GLY A 184 -12.85 22.05 19.87
C GLY A 184 -11.64 21.41 19.18
N LEU A 185 -10.91 20.52 19.86
CA LEU A 185 -9.74 19.82 19.29
C LEU A 185 -10.08 18.96 18.07
N ALA A 186 -11.34 18.57 17.92
CA ALA A 186 -11.80 17.83 16.73
C ALA A 186 -11.49 18.60 15.42
N ARG A 187 -11.47 19.93 15.42
CA ARG A 187 -11.11 20.76 14.26
C ARG A 187 -9.62 20.66 13.93
N THR A 188 -8.77 20.43 14.89
CA THR A 188 -7.31 20.32 14.72
C THR A 188 -6.91 18.88 14.39
N LEU A 189 -7.46 17.90 15.13
CA LEU A 189 -7.12 16.49 14.96
C LEU A 189 -7.82 15.85 13.74
N GLY A 190 -9.04 16.31 13.39
CA GLY A 190 -9.83 15.76 12.29
C GLY A 190 -9.15 15.83 10.94
N PRO A 191 -8.69 17.00 10.45
CA PRO A 191 -7.99 17.13 9.17
C PRO A 191 -6.68 16.34 9.11
N LYS A 192 -6.00 16.15 10.25
CA LYS A 192 -4.77 15.35 10.38
C LYS A 192 -5.04 13.84 10.45
N GLY A 193 -6.31 13.40 10.47
CA GLY A 193 -6.66 11.98 10.63
C GLY A 193 -6.42 11.42 12.03
N LEU A 194 -6.08 12.25 13.00
CA LEU A 194 -5.72 11.85 14.37
C LEU A 194 -6.91 11.69 15.31
N MET A 195 -8.15 11.95 14.86
CA MET A 195 -9.33 11.85 15.71
C MET A 195 -9.64 10.39 16.04
N PRO A 196 -9.70 10.00 17.34
CA PRO A 196 -10.01 8.63 17.73
C PRO A 196 -11.35 8.15 17.19
N ASN A 197 -11.39 6.94 16.63
CA ASN A 197 -12.57 6.37 15.98
C ASN A 197 -12.71 4.87 16.32
N PRO A 198 -13.90 4.39 16.75
CA PRO A 198 -14.13 2.98 17.05
C PRO A 198 -13.95 2.07 15.82
N LYS A 199 -14.28 2.57 14.61
CA LYS A 199 -14.12 1.78 13.38
C LYS A 199 -12.66 1.49 13.01
N VAL A 200 -11.78 2.33 13.49
CA VAL A 200 -10.34 2.22 13.33
C VAL A 200 -9.72 1.49 14.53
N GLY A 201 -10.48 1.29 15.64
CA GLY A 201 -10.00 0.66 16.88
C GLY A 201 -9.05 1.54 17.70
N THR A 202 -9.02 2.87 17.43
CA THR A 202 -8.27 3.84 18.24
C THR A 202 -9.10 4.36 19.42
N LEU A 203 -10.38 4.01 19.47
CA LEU A 203 -11.28 4.28 20.57
C LEU A 203 -11.63 2.96 21.23
N THR A 204 -11.01 2.65 22.36
CA THR A 204 -11.17 1.39 23.09
C THR A 204 -11.01 1.60 24.59
N ALA A 205 -11.61 0.70 25.37
CA ALA A 205 -11.39 0.64 26.80
C ALA A 205 -9.99 0.05 27.14
N GLU A 206 -9.48 -0.84 26.30
CA GLU A 206 -8.17 -1.47 26.46
C GLU A 206 -7.04 -0.61 25.85
N VAL A 207 -6.74 0.52 26.49
CA VAL A 207 -5.74 1.48 25.97
C VAL A 207 -4.35 0.86 25.85
N GLY A 208 -3.93 0.05 26.82
CA GLY A 208 -2.61 -0.58 26.80
C GLY A 208 -2.38 -1.50 25.61
N LYS A 209 -3.40 -2.28 25.20
CA LYS A 209 -3.33 -3.13 24.01
C LYS A 209 -3.28 -2.29 22.74
N ALA A 210 -4.17 -1.30 22.62
CA ALA A 210 -4.21 -0.43 21.46
C ALA A 210 -2.92 0.39 21.26
N VAL A 211 -2.26 0.80 22.35
CA VAL A 211 -0.96 1.48 22.31
C VAL A 211 0.14 0.53 21.85
N ARG A 212 0.20 -0.71 22.36
CA ARG A 212 1.17 -1.72 21.92
C ARG A 212 1.01 -2.01 20.44
N ASP A 213 -0.22 -2.23 19.97
CA ASP A 213 -0.53 -2.48 18.56
C ASP A 213 -0.14 -1.28 17.67
N ALA A 214 -0.37 -0.06 18.14
CA ALA A 214 0.06 1.14 17.43
C ALA A 214 1.59 1.28 17.41
N LYS A 215 2.26 0.96 18.52
CA LYS A 215 3.71 1.12 18.69
C LYS A 215 4.51 0.06 17.93
N SER A 216 3.95 -1.14 17.74
CA SER A 216 4.58 -2.19 16.92
C SER A 216 4.77 -1.77 15.46
N GLY A 217 4.15 -0.67 15.05
CA GLY A 217 4.25 -0.16 13.68
C GLY A 217 3.53 -1.04 12.64
N GLY A 218 2.83 -2.07 13.09
CA GLY A 218 2.12 -3.00 12.22
C GLY A 218 0.78 -2.49 11.71
N ARG A 219 0.24 -1.47 12.37
CA ARG A 219 -1.08 -0.97 12.04
C ARG A 219 -1.09 -0.11 10.79
N VAL A 220 -1.78 -0.56 9.77
CA VAL A 220 -1.99 0.16 8.52
C VAL A 220 -3.46 0.45 8.32
N GLU A 221 -3.79 1.73 8.15
CA GLU A 221 -5.11 2.17 7.74
C GLU A 221 -5.17 2.28 6.22
N TYR A 222 -6.25 1.78 5.65
CA TYR A 222 -6.48 1.90 4.22
C TYR A 222 -7.89 2.40 3.93
N ARG A 223 -7.98 3.20 2.87
CA ARG A 223 -9.24 3.75 2.38
C ARG A 223 -9.22 3.81 0.86
N ALA A 224 -10.28 3.30 0.24
CA ALA A 224 -10.45 3.45 -1.20
C ALA A 224 -10.63 4.93 -1.58
N GLU A 225 -9.86 5.38 -2.54
CA GLU A 225 -9.92 6.72 -3.12
C GLU A 225 -11.06 6.87 -4.12
N LYS A 226 -11.18 8.08 -4.72
CA LYS A 226 -12.20 8.41 -5.74
C LYS A 226 -12.14 7.50 -6.97
N ASN A 227 -10.98 6.89 -7.25
CA ASN A 227 -10.78 5.96 -8.37
C ASN A 227 -10.95 4.49 -7.99
N ALA A 228 -11.48 4.21 -6.78
CA ALA A 228 -11.59 2.86 -6.22
C ALA A 228 -10.23 2.15 -6.10
N ILE A 229 -9.17 2.89 -5.79
CA ILE A 229 -7.83 2.36 -5.54
C ILE A 229 -7.54 2.47 -4.05
N VAL A 230 -7.02 1.40 -3.47
CA VAL A 230 -6.48 1.36 -2.11
C VAL A 230 -4.96 1.39 -2.21
N HIS A 231 -4.32 2.34 -1.54
CA HIS A 231 -2.89 2.44 -1.39
C HIS A 231 -2.50 2.10 0.04
N ALA A 232 -1.49 1.25 0.21
CA ALA A 232 -0.99 0.88 1.52
C ALA A 232 0.50 0.51 1.47
N GLY A 233 1.27 1.00 2.45
CA GLY A 233 2.65 0.57 2.65
C GLY A 233 2.67 -0.77 3.37
N ILE A 234 3.38 -1.75 2.81
CA ILE A 234 3.45 -3.12 3.33
C ILE A 234 4.79 -3.47 3.98
N GLY A 235 5.78 -2.59 3.88
CA GLY A 235 7.10 -2.83 4.51
C GLY A 235 8.17 -1.90 3.97
N LYS A 236 9.40 -2.27 4.24
CA LYS A 236 10.61 -1.60 3.78
C LYS A 236 11.40 -2.51 2.83
N THR A 237 12.25 -1.91 1.99
CA THR A 237 13.14 -2.67 1.10
C THR A 237 14.16 -3.50 1.87
N SER A 238 14.47 -3.13 3.12
CA SER A 238 15.33 -3.89 4.05
C SER A 238 14.71 -5.17 4.61
N PHE A 239 13.38 -5.34 4.51
CA PHE A 239 12.70 -6.52 5.02
C PHE A 239 13.01 -7.76 4.18
N GLU A 240 12.89 -8.94 4.76
CA GLU A 240 12.96 -10.20 4.02
C GLU A 240 11.80 -10.34 3.02
N ASP A 241 12.01 -11.10 1.95
CA ASP A 241 11.01 -11.27 0.90
C ASP A 241 9.73 -11.90 1.45
N ASP A 242 9.88 -12.92 2.29
CA ASP A 242 8.76 -13.63 2.90
C ASP A 242 7.98 -12.74 3.86
N ALA A 243 8.64 -11.83 4.59
CA ALA A 243 7.98 -10.85 5.44
C ALA A 243 7.10 -9.87 4.66
N ILE A 244 7.57 -9.42 3.47
CA ILE A 244 6.78 -8.55 2.59
C ILE A 244 5.59 -9.31 2.00
N VAL A 245 5.79 -10.57 1.58
CA VAL A 245 4.72 -11.43 1.05
C VAL A 245 3.65 -11.71 2.11
N GLU A 246 4.04 -11.98 3.36
CA GLU A 246 3.12 -12.15 4.47
C GLU A 246 2.30 -10.87 4.75
N ASN A 247 2.97 -9.72 4.80
CA ASN A 247 2.30 -8.45 4.97
C ASN A 247 1.31 -8.15 3.83
N ALA A 248 1.70 -8.43 2.57
CA ALA A 248 0.83 -8.29 1.41
C ALA A 248 -0.40 -9.21 1.50
N SER A 249 -0.20 -10.45 1.95
CA SER A 249 -1.28 -11.43 2.15
C SER A 249 -2.24 -11.01 3.25
N CYS A 250 -1.73 -10.51 4.38
CA CYS A 250 -2.52 -9.96 5.48
C CYS A 250 -3.37 -8.76 5.05
N LEU A 251 -2.78 -7.82 4.32
CA LEU A 251 -3.50 -6.67 3.79
C LEU A 251 -4.60 -7.10 2.82
N MET A 252 -4.31 -8.04 1.91
CA MET A 252 -5.28 -8.57 0.95
C MET A 252 -6.43 -9.27 1.67
N ALA A 253 -6.17 -10.10 2.68
CA ALA A 253 -7.18 -10.77 3.50
C ALA A 253 -8.11 -9.74 4.17
N SER A 254 -7.54 -8.66 4.74
CA SER A 254 -8.32 -7.58 5.35
C SER A 254 -9.20 -6.84 4.34
N VAL A 255 -8.70 -6.57 3.13
CA VAL A 255 -9.48 -5.94 2.05
C VAL A 255 -10.61 -6.84 1.58
N LEU A 256 -10.38 -8.16 1.45
CA LEU A 256 -11.41 -9.13 1.08
C LEU A 256 -12.51 -9.23 2.15
N LYS A 257 -12.14 -9.22 3.43
CA LYS A 257 -13.06 -9.26 4.58
C LYS A 257 -13.97 -8.02 4.62
N ASN A 258 -13.42 -6.85 4.28
CA ASN A 258 -14.14 -5.57 4.27
C ASN A 258 -14.86 -5.28 2.95
N ARG A 259 -15.12 -6.31 2.13
CA ARG A 259 -15.90 -6.17 0.90
C ARG A 259 -17.31 -5.66 1.20
N PRO A 260 -17.79 -4.64 0.49
CA PRO A 260 -19.17 -4.15 0.62
C PRO A 260 -20.18 -5.27 0.34
N LYS A 261 -21.22 -5.34 1.18
CA LYS A 261 -22.33 -6.29 1.03
C LYS A 261 -23.60 -5.47 0.77
N GLY A 262 -24.27 -5.68 -0.35
CA GLY A 262 -25.50 -4.93 -0.67
C GLY A 262 -25.87 -4.95 -2.15
N LYS A 263 -26.98 -4.28 -2.51
CA LYS A 263 -27.42 -4.18 -3.91
C LYS A 263 -26.39 -3.43 -4.76
N GLY A 264 -25.84 -4.11 -5.78
CA GLY A 264 -24.81 -3.56 -6.66
C GLY A 264 -23.38 -3.76 -6.14
N ALA A 265 -23.18 -4.55 -5.08
CA ALA A 265 -21.84 -4.98 -4.67
C ALA A 265 -21.23 -5.89 -5.76
N PRO A 266 -19.93 -5.74 -6.07
CA PRO A 266 -19.27 -6.56 -7.06
C PRO A 266 -19.22 -8.02 -6.60
N ALA A 267 -19.35 -8.96 -7.55
CA ALA A 267 -19.07 -10.38 -7.29
C ALA A 267 -17.60 -10.55 -6.83
N MET A 268 -17.29 -11.62 -6.11
CA MET A 268 -15.93 -11.89 -5.61
C MET A 268 -14.89 -11.87 -6.72
N SER A 269 -15.22 -12.45 -7.88
CA SER A 269 -14.35 -12.50 -9.06
C SER A 269 -14.01 -11.11 -9.66
N ASN A 270 -14.91 -10.13 -9.50
CA ASN A 270 -14.77 -8.79 -10.04
C ASN A 270 -14.42 -7.72 -8.99
N TYR A 271 -14.26 -8.15 -7.72
CA TYR A 271 -13.99 -7.22 -6.63
C TYR A 271 -12.58 -6.63 -6.72
N ILE A 272 -11.59 -7.48 -6.99
CA ILE A 272 -10.20 -7.04 -7.19
C ILE A 272 -9.88 -7.12 -8.68
N LYS A 273 -9.61 -5.99 -9.29
CA LYS A 273 -9.30 -5.91 -10.73
C LYS A 273 -7.82 -6.07 -11.03
N LYS A 274 -6.99 -5.31 -10.34
CA LYS A 274 -5.55 -5.25 -10.58
C LYS A 274 -4.84 -4.95 -9.26
N VAL A 275 -3.65 -5.51 -9.07
CA VAL A 275 -2.77 -5.22 -7.94
C VAL A 275 -1.40 -4.88 -8.48
N TYR A 276 -0.80 -3.82 -7.97
CA TYR A 276 0.51 -3.35 -8.34
C TYR A 276 1.39 -3.19 -7.10
N LEU A 277 2.66 -3.46 -7.27
CA LEU A 277 3.71 -3.19 -6.29
C LEU A 277 4.62 -2.08 -6.81
N SER A 278 5.00 -1.17 -5.95
CA SER A 278 5.94 -0.08 -6.23
C SER A 278 6.77 0.25 -4.99
N THR A 279 7.86 0.95 -5.18
CA THR A 279 8.63 1.53 -4.08
C THR A 279 8.64 3.05 -4.20
N THR A 280 9.06 3.75 -3.14
CA THR A 280 9.01 5.22 -3.08
C THR A 280 9.70 5.89 -4.27
N MET A 281 10.81 5.33 -4.77
CA MET A 281 11.59 5.92 -5.88
C MET A 281 11.61 5.05 -7.13
N SER A 282 10.74 4.04 -7.24
CA SER A 282 10.66 3.21 -8.43
C SER A 282 10.26 4.01 -9.67
N LYS A 283 10.88 3.72 -10.80
CA LYS A 283 10.53 4.33 -12.09
C LYS A 283 9.20 3.79 -12.67
N GLY A 284 8.57 2.84 -11.98
CA GLY A 284 7.32 2.23 -12.41
C GLY A 284 6.73 1.35 -11.32
N SER A 285 5.73 0.57 -11.71
CA SER A 285 5.07 -0.40 -10.83
C SER A 285 4.99 -1.76 -11.53
N ARG A 286 5.07 -2.85 -10.77
CA ARG A 286 4.92 -4.22 -11.29
C ARG A 286 3.55 -4.76 -10.95
N ARG A 287 2.93 -5.38 -11.94
CA ARG A 287 1.61 -5.98 -11.77
C ARG A 287 1.74 -7.39 -11.22
N MET A 288 1.10 -7.63 -10.06
CA MET A 288 1.08 -8.94 -9.42
C MET A 288 -0.09 -9.82 -9.89
N ASN A 289 0.09 -11.12 -9.76
CA ASN A 289 -0.96 -12.10 -10.01
C ASN A 289 -2.02 -12.06 -8.88
N VAL A 290 -3.21 -11.56 -9.24
CA VAL A 290 -4.32 -11.41 -8.29
C VAL A 290 -4.78 -12.75 -7.72
N LYS A 291 -4.83 -13.81 -8.55
CA LYS A 291 -5.29 -15.13 -8.10
C LYS A 291 -4.35 -15.77 -7.09
N GLU A 292 -3.05 -15.65 -7.32
CA GLU A 292 -2.01 -16.11 -6.40
C GLU A 292 -2.09 -15.37 -5.07
N LEU A 293 -2.23 -14.03 -5.11
CA LEU A 293 -2.30 -13.23 -3.90
C LEU A 293 -3.58 -13.49 -3.09
N ILE A 294 -4.72 -13.76 -3.74
CA ILE A 294 -5.96 -14.17 -3.05
C ILE A 294 -5.75 -15.52 -2.36
N LYS A 295 -5.12 -16.49 -3.03
CA LYS A 295 -4.83 -17.79 -2.44
C LYS A 295 -3.93 -17.68 -1.21
N LEU A 296 -2.85 -16.88 -1.30
CA LEU A 296 -1.96 -16.61 -0.17
C LEU A 296 -2.70 -15.90 0.99
N ALA A 297 -3.65 -15.02 0.67
CA ALA A 297 -4.47 -14.35 1.68
C ALA A 297 -5.42 -15.31 2.40
N GLU A 298 -6.01 -16.27 1.69
CA GLU A 298 -6.86 -17.32 2.27
C GLU A 298 -6.04 -18.27 3.16
N GLU A 299 -4.86 -18.68 2.72
CA GLU A 299 -3.94 -19.50 3.50
C GLU A 299 -3.46 -18.77 4.78
N PHE A 300 -3.23 -17.45 4.69
CA PHE A 300 -2.88 -16.63 5.85
C PHE A 300 -4.03 -16.55 6.86
N ASP A 301 -5.26 -16.33 6.41
CA ASP A 301 -6.45 -16.29 7.29
C ASP A 301 -6.71 -17.63 7.97
N GLN A 302 -6.47 -18.75 7.28
CA GLN A 302 -6.59 -20.09 7.87
C GLN A 302 -5.55 -20.31 8.96
N ARG A 303 -4.28 -19.98 8.71
CA ARG A 303 -3.20 -20.07 9.71
C ARG A 303 -3.48 -19.25 10.95
N LYS A 304 -4.01 -18.04 10.75
CA LYS A 304 -4.35 -17.15 11.87
C LYS A 304 -5.49 -17.72 12.73
N LYS A 305 -6.53 -18.27 12.14
CA LYS A 305 -7.63 -18.90 12.88
C LYS A 305 -7.17 -20.09 13.69
N SER A 306 -6.35 -20.98 13.10
CA SER A 306 -5.83 -22.14 13.83
C SER A 306 -4.90 -21.74 14.99
N SER A 307 -4.17 -20.65 14.88
CA SER A 307 -3.36 -20.14 15.99
C SER A 307 -4.19 -19.48 17.11
N GLU A 308 -5.32 -18.86 16.77
CA GLU A 308 -6.25 -18.27 17.73
C GLU A 308 -7.01 -19.35 18.50
N GLU A 309 -7.45 -20.43 17.82
CA GLU A 309 -8.12 -21.59 18.44
C GLU A 309 -7.21 -22.31 19.43
N ASN A 310 -5.95 -22.54 19.08
CA ASN A 310 -4.98 -23.21 19.98
C ASN A 310 -4.69 -22.39 21.24
N THR A 311 -4.74 -21.06 21.18
CA THR A 311 -4.52 -20.18 22.34
C THR A 311 -5.74 -20.12 23.27
N GLU A 312 -6.95 -20.36 22.76
CA GLU A 312 -8.18 -20.44 23.58
C GLU A 312 -8.30 -21.78 24.31
N GLU A 313 -7.73 -22.86 23.74
CA GLU A 313 -7.72 -24.19 24.40
C GLU A 313 -6.67 -24.29 25.54
N GLU A 314 -5.62 -23.46 25.52
CA GLU A 314 -4.57 -23.45 26.55
C GLU A 314 -4.87 -22.49 27.72
N SER A 315 -5.93 -21.67 27.65
CA SER A 315 -6.29 -20.67 28.67
C SER A 315 -7.51 -21.10 29.51
#